data_a85f626f571badb9339a7a063420a12e
#
_entry.id   a85f626f571badb9339a7a063420a12e
#
_cell.length_a   1.000
_cell.length_b   1.000
_cell.length_c   1.000
_cell.angle_alpha   90.00
_cell.angle_beta   90.00
_cell.angle_gamma   90.00
#
_symmetry.space_group_name_H-M   'P 1'
#
loop_
_entity.id
_entity.type
_entity.pdbx_description
1 polymer ?
#
loop_
_entity_poly.entity_id
_entity_poly.type
_entity_poly.pdbx_seq_one_letter_code
_entity_poly.pdbx_strand_id
1 'polypeptide(L)'
;MPRGVLDAIVGHLSREANFGGYESADDAEAAVADAYSHVAKVLGTEPRNIAVVENSTVAFFQALSAFDFKAGDVIVTTRNDYISNQLAYLSLARRYGVEVRRAADLPCGGADPQSVKELLRDSRVRLLAVTWVPTNSGLMQPVAAIGEIAEAAGVPYLVDGCQAVGQIPVNVTKLRCTFFSGTARKFLRGPRGIGFLYVSDRSLKRGDFPLYIDMRGADWVSADDFAPAPDARRFENWEFACSLVLGMGEAARYALEVGVERGGRRARELARTLRGKLGGLNGIRVLDRGSELTAIVTIEVSGWDATELSKLLRTTGINTSASLRAYAVIDMDEKQVASALRLSPHYYNTEEEIDRVVETLRAVTAKGRAAS
;
A
#
# COMPACT_ATOMS: atom_id res chain seq x y z
N MET A 1 12.51 -11.16 1.90
CA MET A 1 13.50 -10.07 1.85
C MET A 1 14.74 -10.61 1.16
N PRO A 2 15.35 -9.92 0.18
CA PRO A 2 16.62 -10.33 -0.46
C PRO A 2 17.78 -10.29 0.55
N ARG A 3 18.85 -11.06 0.26
CA ARG A 3 20.01 -11.12 1.14
C ARG A 3 20.69 -9.75 1.28
N GLY A 4 20.91 -9.02 0.17
CA GLY A 4 21.52 -7.69 0.19
C GLY A 4 20.75 -6.69 1.06
N VAL A 5 19.41 -6.80 1.13
CA VAL A 5 18.59 -5.96 2.02
C VAL A 5 18.88 -6.26 3.50
N LEU A 6 19.01 -7.54 3.85
CA LEU A 6 19.40 -7.93 5.21
C LEU A 6 20.81 -7.45 5.55
N ASP A 7 21.75 -7.63 4.62
CA ASP A 7 23.16 -7.27 4.82
C ASP A 7 23.32 -5.74 4.99
N ALA A 8 22.57 -4.93 4.24
CA ALA A 8 22.56 -3.47 4.41
C ALA A 8 22.07 -3.05 5.82
N ILE A 9 21.00 -3.68 6.32
CA ILE A 9 20.44 -3.39 7.64
C ILE A 9 21.41 -3.79 8.74
N VAL A 10 21.88 -5.03 8.72
CA VAL A 10 22.78 -5.59 9.74
C VAL A 10 24.13 -4.87 9.73
N GLY A 11 24.66 -4.55 8.54
CA GLY A 11 25.90 -3.81 8.39
C GLY A 11 25.83 -2.44 9.07
N HIS A 12 24.76 -1.68 8.86
CA HIS A 12 24.60 -0.37 9.51
C HIS A 12 24.43 -0.48 11.02
N LEU A 13 23.55 -1.39 11.51
CA LEU A 13 23.39 -1.61 12.96
C LEU A 13 24.70 -2.04 13.65
N SER A 14 25.54 -2.83 12.96
CA SER A 14 26.86 -3.20 13.46
C SER A 14 27.81 -2.00 13.55
N ARG A 15 27.71 -1.05 12.61
CA ARG A 15 28.48 0.21 12.68
C ARG A 15 28.01 1.08 13.84
N GLU A 16 26.69 1.28 14.00
CA GLU A 16 26.14 2.04 15.15
C GLU A 16 26.62 1.48 16.47
N ALA A 17 26.62 0.15 16.64
CA ALA A 17 27.07 -0.51 17.85
C ALA A 17 28.59 -0.33 18.13
N ASN A 18 29.41 -0.15 17.09
CA ASN A 18 30.87 -0.05 17.23
C ASN A 18 31.39 1.39 17.25
N PHE A 19 30.69 2.33 16.59
CA PHE A 19 31.19 3.70 16.37
C PHE A 19 30.27 4.79 16.90
N GLY A 20 29.01 4.48 17.21
CA GLY A 20 28.00 5.46 17.61
C GLY A 20 26.97 5.75 16.50
N GLY A 21 25.78 6.17 16.91
CA GLY A 21 24.64 6.36 15.99
C GLY A 21 24.83 7.56 15.07
N TYR A 22 25.28 8.70 15.60
CA TYR A 22 25.49 9.91 14.79
C TYR A 22 26.62 9.75 13.79
N GLU A 23 27.76 9.25 14.22
CA GLU A 23 28.94 9.01 13.38
C GLU A 23 28.63 8.03 12.24
N SER A 24 27.86 6.99 12.54
CA SER A 24 27.42 6.01 11.54
C SER A 24 26.39 6.56 10.57
N ALA A 25 25.52 7.48 11.01
CA ALA A 25 24.56 8.17 10.14
C ALA A 25 25.28 9.16 9.21
N ASP A 26 26.26 9.92 9.71
CA ASP A 26 27.08 10.84 8.90
C ASP A 26 27.87 10.07 7.82
N ASP A 27 28.49 8.97 8.16
CA ASP A 27 29.20 8.09 7.21
C ASP A 27 28.25 7.47 6.15
N ALA A 28 26.98 7.34 6.47
CA ALA A 28 25.96 6.76 5.58
C ALA A 28 25.21 7.80 4.74
N GLU A 29 25.51 9.11 4.84
CA GLU A 29 24.75 10.18 4.17
C GLU A 29 24.56 9.91 2.66
N ALA A 30 25.62 9.55 1.95
CA ALA A 30 25.56 9.23 0.53
C ALA A 30 24.66 8.02 0.24
N ALA A 31 24.74 6.95 1.05
CA ALA A 31 23.91 5.77 0.88
C ALA A 31 22.42 6.03 1.22
N VAL A 32 22.16 6.93 2.17
CA VAL A 32 20.80 7.41 2.45
C VAL A 32 20.27 8.19 1.25
N ALA A 33 21.04 9.10 0.66
CA ALA A 33 20.65 9.84 -0.54
C ALA A 33 20.37 8.90 -1.73
N ASP A 34 21.17 7.86 -1.90
CA ASP A 34 20.94 6.79 -2.89
C ASP A 34 19.62 6.03 -2.62
N ALA A 35 19.25 5.80 -1.36
CA ALA A 35 17.99 5.17 -1.01
C ALA A 35 16.78 6.00 -1.48
N TYR A 36 16.78 7.32 -1.29
CA TYR A 36 15.77 8.22 -1.84
C TYR A 36 15.73 8.15 -3.39
N SER A 37 16.91 8.15 -4.02
CA SER A 37 17.04 8.06 -5.47
C SER A 37 16.47 6.75 -6.03
N HIS A 38 16.70 5.62 -5.37
CA HIS A 38 16.16 4.34 -5.77
C HIS A 38 14.64 4.26 -5.60
N VAL A 39 14.10 4.75 -4.49
CA VAL A 39 12.64 4.83 -4.27
C VAL A 39 12.00 5.74 -5.32
N ALA A 40 12.59 6.92 -5.58
CA ALA A 40 12.11 7.86 -6.59
C ALA A 40 12.06 7.19 -7.99
N LYS A 41 13.13 6.47 -8.38
CA LYS A 41 13.16 5.70 -9.65
C LYS A 41 12.06 4.65 -9.74
N VAL A 42 11.78 3.91 -8.64
CA VAL A 42 10.67 2.93 -8.60
C VAL A 42 9.33 3.59 -8.84
N LEU A 43 9.16 4.87 -8.43
CA LEU A 43 7.92 5.63 -8.56
C LEU A 43 7.87 6.51 -9.83
N GLY A 44 8.96 6.62 -10.59
CA GLY A 44 9.06 7.48 -11.76
C GLY A 44 9.01 8.98 -11.41
N THR A 45 9.78 9.37 -10.39
CA THR A 45 9.84 10.76 -9.88
C THR A 45 11.25 11.13 -9.43
N GLU A 46 11.41 12.33 -8.85
CA GLU A 46 12.66 12.85 -8.31
C GLU A 46 12.80 12.61 -6.80
N PRO A 47 14.04 12.47 -6.26
CA PRO A 47 14.27 12.26 -4.83
C PRO A 47 13.63 13.34 -3.93
N ARG A 48 13.60 14.59 -4.37
CA ARG A 48 12.99 15.71 -3.63
C ARG A 48 11.48 15.57 -3.40
N ASN A 49 10.83 14.67 -4.13
CA ASN A 49 9.41 14.36 -4.00
C ASN A 49 9.12 13.19 -3.05
N ILE A 50 10.15 12.61 -2.45
CA ILE A 50 10.04 11.48 -1.53
C ILE A 50 10.26 11.95 -0.10
N ALA A 51 9.33 11.60 0.78
CA ALA A 51 9.50 11.63 2.23
C ALA A 51 9.57 10.20 2.77
N VAL A 52 10.52 9.94 3.64
CA VAL A 52 10.67 8.66 4.35
C VAL A 52 9.89 8.71 5.65
N VAL A 53 9.12 7.67 5.92
CA VAL A 53 8.28 7.54 7.12
C VAL A 53 8.27 6.09 7.60
N GLU A 54 7.77 5.83 8.81
CA GLU A 54 7.81 4.50 9.45
C GLU A 54 6.99 3.44 8.71
N ASN A 55 5.96 3.83 7.99
CA ASN A 55 5.12 2.92 7.20
C ASN A 55 4.09 3.69 6.34
N SER A 56 3.41 2.98 5.43
CA SER A 56 2.40 3.59 4.55
C SER A 56 1.21 4.21 5.30
N THR A 57 0.85 3.72 6.49
CA THR A 57 -0.25 4.32 7.27
C THR A 57 0.15 5.69 7.78
N VAL A 58 1.39 5.85 8.27
CA VAL A 58 1.95 7.16 8.64
C VAL A 58 2.02 8.07 7.41
N ALA A 59 2.55 7.57 6.27
CA ALA A 59 2.56 8.32 5.01
C ALA A 59 1.16 8.85 4.63
N PHE A 60 0.16 7.98 4.73
CA PHE A 60 -1.24 8.32 4.42
C PHE A 60 -1.79 9.39 5.37
N PHE A 61 -1.52 9.24 6.68
CA PHE A 61 -1.99 10.18 7.69
C PHE A 61 -1.29 11.54 7.60
N GLN A 62 -0.01 11.57 7.30
CA GLN A 62 0.73 12.80 7.04
C GLN A 62 0.13 13.55 5.83
N ALA A 63 -0.11 12.84 4.71
CA ALA A 63 -0.77 13.43 3.55
C ALA A 63 -2.20 13.92 3.86
N LEU A 64 -2.98 13.14 4.63
CA LEU A 64 -4.35 13.51 5.02
C LEU A 64 -4.38 14.72 5.95
N SER A 65 -3.39 14.83 6.84
CA SER A 65 -3.26 15.93 7.80
C SER A 65 -2.85 17.28 7.17
N ALA A 66 -2.40 17.26 5.92
CA ALA A 66 -2.07 18.48 5.17
C ALA A 66 -3.30 19.27 4.69
N PHE A 67 -4.51 18.73 4.92
CA PHE A 67 -5.76 19.39 4.55
C PHE A 67 -6.44 19.99 5.79
N ASP A 68 -6.72 21.29 5.75
CA ASP A 68 -7.53 21.97 6.75
C ASP A 68 -9.03 21.67 6.52
N PHE A 69 -9.46 20.50 6.99
CA PHE A 69 -10.85 20.05 6.85
C PHE A 69 -11.82 20.81 7.76
N LYS A 70 -12.99 21.17 7.22
CA LYS A 70 -14.08 21.87 7.89
C LYS A 70 -15.38 21.08 7.79
N ALA A 71 -16.33 21.44 8.65
CA ALA A 71 -17.66 20.84 8.62
C ALA A 71 -18.33 21.03 7.26
N GLY A 72 -18.82 19.94 6.69
CA GLY A 72 -19.42 19.90 5.36
C GLY A 72 -18.47 19.64 4.21
N ASP A 73 -17.14 19.68 4.43
CA ASP A 73 -16.17 19.21 3.43
C ASP A 73 -16.39 17.73 3.12
N VAL A 74 -16.09 17.33 1.88
CA VAL A 74 -16.33 15.97 1.40
C VAL A 74 -15.01 15.28 1.07
N ILE A 75 -14.83 14.05 1.56
CA ILE A 75 -13.82 13.10 1.08
C ILE A 75 -14.52 12.06 0.21
N VAL A 76 -14.04 11.91 -1.03
CA VAL A 76 -14.48 10.83 -1.93
C VAL A 76 -13.49 9.68 -1.86
N THR A 77 -13.99 8.45 -1.70
CA THR A 77 -13.17 7.23 -1.69
C THR A 77 -13.88 6.08 -2.41
N THR A 78 -13.36 4.86 -2.31
CA THR A 78 -13.92 3.65 -2.93
C THR A 78 -14.53 2.70 -1.89
N ARG A 79 -15.34 1.75 -2.32
CA ARG A 79 -16.00 0.78 -1.44
C ARG A 79 -15.01 -0.27 -0.93
N ASN A 80 -14.02 -0.64 -1.74
CA ASN A 80 -12.96 -1.55 -1.36
C ASN A 80 -11.66 -0.77 -1.09
N ASP A 81 -11.41 -0.46 0.18
CA ASP A 81 -10.30 0.37 0.65
C ASP A 81 -9.63 -0.27 1.87
N TYR A 82 -8.46 0.24 2.25
CA TYR A 82 -7.75 -0.24 3.43
C TYR A 82 -8.40 0.27 4.72
N ILE A 83 -8.54 -0.61 5.72
CA ILE A 83 -9.23 -0.28 6.98
C ILE A 83 -8.71 0.97 7.66
N SER A 84 -7.37 1.17 7.76
CA SER A 84 -6.82 2.34 8.45
C SER A 84 -7.19 3.64 7.75
N ASN A 85 -7.31 3.64 6.42
CA ASN A 85 -7.76 4.79 5.64
C ASN A 85 -9.22 5.10 5.96
N GLN A 86 -10.09 4.07 5.96
CA GLN A 86 -11.51 4.24 6.32
C GLN A 86 -11.68 4.75 7.75
N LEU A 87 -10.90 4.24 8.72
CA LEU A 87 -10.94 4.71 10.10
C LEU A 87 -10.49 6.17 10.23
N ALA A 88 -9.49 6.59 9.44
CA ALA A 88 -9.05 7.99 9.39
C ALA A 88 -10.17 8.92 8.88
N TYR A 89 -10.84 8.55 7.78
CA TYR A 89 -11.98 9.34 7.28
C TYR A 89 -13.11 9.41 8.29
N LEU A 90 -13.47 8.30 8.93
CA LEU A 90 -14.50 8.27 9.97
C LEU A 90 -14.12 9.09 11.22
N SER A 91 -12.81 9.14 11.53
CA SER A 91 -12.31 10.00 12.61
C SER A 91 -12.49 11.48 12.25
N LEU A 92 -12.18 11.89 11.02
CA LEU A 92 -12.42 13.26 10.53
C LEU A 92 -13.92 13.59 10.50
N ALA A 93 -14.75 12.64 10.07
CA ALA A 93 -16.21 12.83 10.10
C ALA A 93 -16.73 13.11 11.53
N ARG A 94 -16.27 12.33 12.51
CA ARG A 94 -16.68 12.50 13.91
C ARG A 94 -16.14 13.77 14.56
N ARG A 95 -14.90 14.19 14.23
CA ARG A 95 -14.24 15.33 14.86
C ARG A 95 -14.61 16.65 14.21
N TYR A 96 -14.68 16.68 12.88
CA TYR A 96 -14.76 17.91 12.11
C TYR A 96 -16.04 18.02 11.27
N GLY A 97 -16.91 17.00 11.27
CA GLY A 97 -18.13 17.01 10.46
C GLY A 97 -17.88 16.83 8.96
N VAL A 98 -16.78 16.18 8.60
CA VAL A 98 -16.47 15.83 7.21
C VAL A 98 -17.43 14.74 6.73
N GLU A 99 -17.92 14.85 5.50
CA GLU A 99 -18.72 13.83 4.83
C GLU A 99 -17.84 12.85 4.05
N VAL A 100 -18.08 11.55 4.19
CA VAL A 100 -17.35 10.50 3.45
C VAL A 100 -18.27 9.86 2.43
N ARG A 101 -17.96 10.03 1.15
CA ARG A 101 -18.70 9.44 0.03
C ARG A 101 -17.88 8.38 -0.67
N ARG A 102 -18.54 7.32 -1.07
CA ARG A 102 -17.92 6.19 -1.77
C ARG A 102 -18.45 6.08 -3.18
N ALA A 103 -17.56 6.05 -4.15
CA ALA A 103 -17.91 5.78 -5.54
C ALA A 103 -18.56 4.38 -5.66
N ALA A 104 -19.53 4.25 -6.53
CA ALA A 104 -20.07 2.95 -6.90
C ALA A 104 -19.03 2.08 -7.59
N ASP A 105 -19.20 0.77 -7.51
CA ASP A 105 -18.36 -0.17 -8.24
C ASP A 105 -19.00 -0.57 -9.59
N LEU A 106 -18.15 -0.93 -10.53
CA LEU A 106 -18.55 -1.61 -11.78
C LEU A 106 -19.13 -3.00 -11.46
N PRO A 107 -20.02 -3.54 -12.30
CA PRO A 107 -20.58 -4.88 -12.10
C PRO A 107 -19.51 -5.98 -11.96
N CYS A 108 -18.38 -5.85 -12.65
CA CYS A 108 -17.25 -6.77 -12.52
C CYS A 108 -16.41 -6.55 -11.27
N GLY A 109 -16.62 -5.48 -10.51
CA GLY A 109 -15.84 -5.03 -9.37
C GLY A 109 -14.86 -3.93 -9.73
N GLY A 110 -14.47 -3.16 -8.69
CA GLY A 110 -13.63 -1.98 -8.81
C GLY A 110 -14.44 -0.69 -9.04
N ALA A 111 -13.89 0.42 -8.59
CA ALA A 111 -14.57 1.71 -8.64
C ALA A 111 -14.94 2.09 -10.08
N ASP A 112 -16.18 2.53 -10.27
CA ASP A 112 -16.65 3.09 -11.54
C ASP A 112 -16.11 4.51 -11.72
N PRO A 113 -15.26 4.76 -12.74
CA PRO A 113 -14.76 6.10 -13.02
C PRO A 113 -15.87 7.13 -13.27
N GLN A 114 -17.01 6.71 -13.83
CA GLN A 114 -18.13 7.61 -14.04
C GLN A 114 -18.77 8.04 -12.73
N SER A 115 -18.93 7.12 -11.78
CA SER A 115 -19.39 7.45 -10.42
C SER A 115 -18.43 8.40 -9.71
N VAL A 116 -17.11 8.20 -9.85
CA VAL A 116 -16.11 9.15 -9.33
C VAL A 116 -16.31 10.53 -9.95
N LYS A 117 -16.43 10.62 -11.27
CA LYS A 117 -16.64 11.89 -11.99
C LYS A 117 -17.89 12.63 -11.51
N GLU A 118 -18.96 11.91 -11.24
CA GLU A 118 -20.21 12.51 -10.73
C GLU A 118 -20.03 13.07 -9.31
N LEU A 119 -19.39 12.32 -8.43
CA LEU A 119 -19.10 12.76 -7.06
C LEU A 119 -18.20 13.99 -7.00
N LEU A 120 -17.20 14.09 -7.92
CA LEU A 120 -16.28 15.23 -7.96
C LEU A 120 -16.89 16.52 -8.52
N ARG A 121 -18.16 16.53 -8.96
CA ARG A 121 -18.87 17.76 -9.32
C ARG A 121 -19.29 18.61 -8.10
N ASP A 122 -19.34 18.00 -6.92
CA ASP A 122 -19.64 18.73 -5.69
C ASP A 122 -18.44 19.57 -5.28
N SER A 123 -18.60 20.89 -5.25
CA SER A 123 -17.54 21.86 -4.92
C SER A 123 -17.01 21.73 -3.48
N ARG A 124 -17.69 20.97 -2.61
CA ARG A 124 -17.24 20.66 -1.25
C ARG A 124 -16.19 19.55 -1.21
N VAL A 125 -15.92 18.86 -2.32
CA VAL A 125 -14.93 17.78 -2.34
C VAL A 125 -13.53 18.36 -2.20
N ARG A 126 -12.88 18.00 -1.09
CA ARG A 126 -11.52 18.45 -0.73
C ARG A 126 -10.46 17.43 -1.08
N LEU A 127 -10.82 16.16 -1.16
CA LEU A 127 -9.90 15.06 -1.38
C LEU A 127 -10.61 13.88 -2.07
N LEU A 128 -9.94 13.30 -3.04
CA LEU A 128 -10.20 11.96 -3.55
C LEU A 128 -9.09 11.04 -3.07
N ALA A 129 -9.43 9.90 -2.45
CA ALA A 129 -8.44 8.94 -1.97
C ALA A 129 -8.81 7.52 -2.40
N VAL A 130 -7.85 6.78 -2.94
CA VAL A 130 -8.07 5.42 -3.49
C VAL A 130 -6.93 4.48 -3.12
N THR A 131 -7.26 3.32 -2.57
CA THR A 131 -6.32 2.20 -2.44
C THR A 131 -6.23 1.47 -3.78
N TRP A 132 -5.04 1.50 -4.41
CA TRP A 132 -4.83 0.91 -5.75
C TRP A 132 -5.09 -0.59 -5.78
N VAL A 133 -4.53 -1.30 -4.81
CA VAL A 133 -4.72 -2.74 -4.65
C VAL A 133 -5.16 -3.02 -3.21
N PRO A 134 -6.44 -3.33 -2.98
CA PRO A 134 -6.93 -3.66 -1.65
C PRO A 134 -6.25 -4.89 -1.05
N THR A 135 -6.09 -4.87 0.28
CA THR A 135 -5.37 -5.96 0.98
C THR A 135 -6.15 -7.28 1.03
N ASN A 136 -7.47 -7.20 0.87
CA ASN A 136 -8.45 -8.29 1.01
C ASN A 136 -8.96 -8.82 -0.34
N SER A 137 -8.35 -8.37 -1.44
CA SER A 137 -8.78 -8.76 -2.78
C SER A 137 -7.62 -8.65 -3.78
N GLY A 138 -7.66 -9.46 -4.82
CA GLY A 138 -6.75 -9.34 -5.97
C GLY A 138 -7.08 -8.18 -6.91
N LEU A 139 -8.13 -7.42 -6.63
CA LEU A 139 -8.59 -6.29 -7.45
C LEU A 139 -7.47 -5.28 -7.72
N MET A 140 -7.38 -4.81 -8.96
CA MET A 140 -6.62 -3.62 -9.34
C MET A 140 -7.60 -2.50 -9.66
N GLN A 141 -7.60 -1.43 -8.85
CA GLN A 141 -8.43 -0.24 -9.08
C GLN A 141 -7.93 0.54 -10.31
N PRO A 142 -8.82 1.21 -11.08
CA PRO A 142 -8.47 1.97 -12.27
C PRO A 142 -7.88 3.36 -11.94
N VAL A 143 -6.82 3.40 -11.11
CA VAL A 143 -6.26 4.63 -10.51
C VAL A 143 -5.78 5.64 -11.54
N ALA A 144 -5.32 5.22 -12.72
CA ALA A 144 -4.90 6.15 -13.78
C ALA A 144 -6.10 6.91 -14.37
N ALA A 145 -7.17 6.20 -14.72
CA ALA A 145 -8.41 6.83 -15.23
C ALA A 145 -9.05 7.74 -14.17
N ILE A 146 -9.03 7.30 -12.90
CA ILE A 146 -9.50 8.11 -11.77
C ILE A 146 -8.63 9.37 -11.60
N GLY A 147 -7.32 9.27 -11.79
CA GLY A 147 -6.40 10.41 -11.73
C GLY A 147 -6.65 11.46 -12.81
N GLU A 148 -7.03 11.04 -14.03
CA GLU A 148 -7.44 11.96 -15.11
C GLU A 148 -8.69 12.77 -14.71
N ILE A 149 -9.65 12.10 -14.08
CA ILE A 149 -10.88 12.71 -13.61
C ILE A 149 -10.59 13.70 -12.46
N ALA A 150 -9.75 13.29 -11.50
CA ALA A 150 -9.35 14.13 -10.37
C ALA A 150 -8.62 15.40 -10.84
N GLU A 151 -7.68 15.27 -11.78
CA GLU A 151 -6.96 16.40 -12.36
C GLU A 151 -7.89 17.35 -13.11
N ALA A 152 -8.80 16.82 -13.94
CA ALA A 152 -9.79 17.62 -14.65
C ALA A 152 -10.76 18.36 -13.71
N ALA A 153 -11.08 17.79 -12.56
CA ALA A 153 -11.89 18.39 -11.52
C ALA A 153 -11.11 19.35 -10.60
N GLY A 154 -9.78 19.40 -10.70
CA GLY A 154 -8.93 20.19 -9.80
C GLY A 154 -8.88 19.67 -8.36
N VAL A 155 -9.33 18.43 -8.12
CA VAL A 155 -9.40 17.81 -6.79
C VAL A 155 -8.07 17.11 -6.46
N PRO A 156 -7.48 17.35 -5.28
CA PRO A 156 -6.31 16.61 -4.81
C PRO A 156 -6.59 15.11 -4.76
N TYR A 157 -5.60 14.31 -5.21
CA TYR A 157 -5.71 12.87 -5.33
C TYR A 157 -4.63 12.15 -4.52
N LEU A 158 -5.03 11.35 -3.53
CA LEU A 158 -4.18 10.52 -2.69
C LEU A 158 -4.34 9.05 -3.09
N VAL A 159 -3.24 8.40 -3.47
CA VAL A 159 -3.22 6.98 -3.83
C VAL A 159 -2.49 6.17 -2.75
N ASP A 160 -3.16 5.17 -2.19
CA ASP A 160 -2.49 4.14 -1.41
C ASP A 160 -1.95 3.05 -2.35
N GLY A 161 -0.65 3.11 -2.62
CA GLY A 161 0.07 2.15 -3.45
C GLY A 161 0.74 1.01 -2.68
N CYS A 162 0.38 0.83 -1.42
CA CYS A 162 1.04 -0.08 -0.47
C CYS A 162 1.18 -1.52 -1.00
N GLN A 163 0.19 -2.04 -1.71
CA GLN A 163 0.23 -3.37 -2.32
C GLN A 163 0.70 -3.33 -3.78
N ALA A 164 0.72 -2.17 -4.43
CA ALA A 164 1.08 -2.03 -5.83
C ALA A 164 2.60 -2.03 -6.04
N VAL A 165 3.32 -1.27 -5.19
CA VAL A 165 4.78 -1.10 -5.31
C VAL A 165 5.51 -2.43 -5.19
N GLY A 166 6.31 -2.73 -6.21
CA GLY A 166 7.07 -3.98 -6.33
C GLY A 166 6.38 -5.08 -7.16
N GLN A 167 5.06 -4.96 -7.46
CA GLN A 167 4.38 -5.88 -8.37
C GLN A 167 3.73 -5.19 -9.59
N ILE A 168 3.56 -3.88 -9.54
CA ILE A 168 3.00 -3.07 -10.62
C ILE A 168 3.99 -1.94 -10.90
N PRO A 169 4.35 -1.67 -12.17
CA PRO A 169 5.11 -0.47 -12.52
C PRO A 169 4.36 0.77 -12.08
N VAL A 170 5.02 1.61 -11.30
CA VAL A 170 4.45 2.88 -10.81
C VAL A 170 5.05 4.04 -11.59
N ASN A 171 4.21 4.98 -11.98
CA ASN A 171 4.63 6.29 -12.46
C ASN A 171 3.66 7.33 -11.90
N VAL A 172 4.05 7.97 -10.81
CA VAL A 172 3.18 8.89 -10.07
C VAL A 172 2.76 10.11 -10.90
N THR A 173 3.57 10.52 -11.87
CA THR A 173 3.22 11.60 -12.80
C THR A 173 2.08 11.18 -13.74
N LYS A 174 2.13 9.96 -14.28
CA LYS A 174 1.05 9.40 -15.09
C LYS A 174 -0.22 9.14 -14.28
N LEU A 175 -0.09 8.79 -13.00
CA LEU A 175 -1.22 8.66 -12.09
C LEU A 175 -1.84 10.00 -11.70
N ARG A 176 -1.16 11.13 -11.97
CA ARG A 176 -1.60 12.49 -11.65
C ARG A 176 -1.96 12.69 -10.18
N CYS A 177 -1.41 11.86 -9.30
CA CYS A 177 -1.70 11.94 -7.87
C CYS A 177 -0.99 13.14 -7.22
N THR A 178 -1.63 13.71 -6.22
CA THR A 178 -1.05 14.74 -5.35
C THR A 178 -0.12 14.11 -4.33
N PHE A 179 -0.54 12.98 -3.78
CA PHE A 179 0.19 12.17 -2.82
C PHE A 179 0.11 10.69 -3.18
N PHE A 180 1.18 9.94 -2.86
CA PHE A 180 1.20 8.49 -3.01
C PHE A 180 1.90 7.85 -1.82
N SER A 181 1.21 6.97 -1.10
CA SER A 181 1.77 6.26 0.06
C SER A 181 2.24 4.86 -0.29
N GLY A 182 3.36 4.44 0.29
CA GLY A 182 3.90 3.10 0.09
C GLY A 182 4.66 2.56 1.30
N THR A 183 4.92 1.25 1.30
CA THR A 183 5.70 0.57 2.35
C THR A 183 6.69 -0.40 1.75
N ALA A 184 7.87 -0.53 2.38
CA ALA A 184 8.94 -1.39 1.87
C ALA A 184 8.64 -2.90 1.97
N ARG A 185 7.95 -3.34 3.02
CA ARG A 185 7.87 -4.76 3.43
C ARG A 185 6.97 -5.67 2.59
N LYS A 186 6.21 -5.14 1.64
CA LYS A 186 5.26 -5.94 0.85
C LYS A 186 5.92 -6.44 -0.45
N PHE A 187 5.34 -6.19 -1.60
CA PHE A 187 5.90 -6.69 -2.86
C PHE A 187 7.26 -6.06 -3.23
N LEU A 188 7.64 -4.93 -2.59
CA LEU A 188 8.99 -4.38 -2.72
C LEU A 188 10.05 -5.22 -1.99
N ARG A 189 9.65 -6.10 -1.04
CA ARG A 189 10.53 -7.03 -0.31
C ARG A 189 11.55 -6.37 0.63
N GLY A 190 11.33 -5.12 1.01
CA GLY A 190 12.12 -4.40 2.00
C GLY A 190 11.76 -4.75 3.46
N PRO A 191 12.35 -4.06 4.43
CA PRO A 191 12.10 -4.32 5.85
C PRO A 191 10.71 -3.81 6.32
N ARG A 192 10.31 -4.27 7.51
CA ARG A 192 9.21 -3.67 8.28
C ARG A 192 9.69 -2.40 8.96
N GLY A 193 8.75 -1.51 9.30
CA GLY A 193 9.05 -0.30 10.04
C GLY A 193 9.52 0.87 9.18
N ILE A 194 9.46 0.73 7.85
CA ILE A 194 9.82 1.80 6.92
C ILE A 194 8.85 1.85 5.72
N GLY A 195 8.56 3.05 5.28
CA GLY A 195 7.74 3.36 4.12
C GLY A 195 8.09 4.73 3.55
N PHE A 196 7.28 5.23 2.67
CA PHE A 196 7.51 6.51 2.00
C PHE A 196 6.19 7.17 1.60
N LEU A 197 6.26 8.50 1.49
CA LEU A 197 5.26 9.35 0.88
C LEU A 197 5.86 10.05 -0.33
N TYR A 198 5.20 9.94 -1.48
CA TYR A 198 5.45 10.84 -2.60
C TYR A 198 4.58 12.09 -2.44
N VAL A 199 5.18 13.25 -2.65
CA VAL A 199 4.54 14.57 -2.63
C VAL A 199 4.76 15.24 -3.98
N SER A 200 3.68 15.57 -4.69
CA SER A 200 3.78 16.19 -6.01
C SER A 200 4.34 17.62 -5.93
N ASP A 201 4.98 18.08 -7.01
CA ASP A 201 5.45 19.46 -7.13
C ASP A 201 4.31 20.47 -6.96
N ARG A 202 3.11 20.13 -7.41
CA ARG A 202 1.92 20.96 -7.23
C ARG A 202 1.59 21.14 -5.74
N SER A 203 1.69 20.08 -4.94
CA SER A 203 1.50 20.14 -3.49
C SER A 203 2.61 20.96 -2.82
N LEU A 204 3.87 20.70 -3.17
CA LEU A 204 5.01 21.47 -2.65
C LEU A 204 4.88 22.98 -2.95
N LYS A 205 4.50 23.35 -4.17
CA LYS A 205 4.27 24.74 -4.59
C LYS A 205 3.07 25.39 -3.90
N ARG A 206 2.03 24.65 -3.61
CA ARG A 206 0.86 25.13 -2.84
C ARG A 206 1.21 25.42 -1.39
N GLY A 207 2.32 24.88 -0.89
CA GLY A 207 2.76 25.05 0.49
C GLY A 207 2.16 24.02 1.45
N ASP A 208 1.68 22.89 0.97
CA ASP A 208 1.14 21.83 1.84
C ASP A 208 2.22 21.27 2.77
N PHE A 209 1.88 21.12 4.04
CA PHE A 209 2.69 20.47 5.08
C PHE A 209 1.79 19.73 6.06
N PRO A 210 2.30 18.74 6.83
CA PRO A 210 1.47 17.97 7.76
C PRO A 210 1.01 18.82 8.95
N LEU A 211 -0.07 18.40 9.62
CA LEU A 211 -0.61 19.09 10.80
C LEU A 211 0.45 19.31 11.88
N TYR A 212 1.31 18.34 12.10
CA TYR A 212 2.45 18.42 13.02
C TYR A 212 3.73 18.31 12.19
N ILE A 213 4.42 19.43 12.06
CA ILE A 213 5.70 19.49 11.36
C ILE A 213 6.83 19.32 12.38
N ASP A 214 7.86 18.57 11.99
CA ASP A 214 9.03 18.33 12.84
C ASP A 214 10.25 19.12 12.36
N MET A 215 11.30 19.18 13.20
CA MET A 215 12.53 19.93 12.91
C MET A 215 13.27 19.49 11.64
N ARG A 216 13.03 18.28 11.13
CA ARG A 216 13.53 17.84 9.83
C ARG A 216 12.73 18.47 8.68
N GLY A 217 11.47 18.78 8.94
CA GLY A 217 10.53 19.32 7.96
C GLY A 217 10.48 20.83 7.89
N ALA A 218 11.06 21.56 8.85
CA ALA A 218 11.03 23.02 8.88
C ALA A 218 12.17 23.63 9.69
N ASP A 219 12.54 24.86 9.36
CA ASP A 219 13.41 25.68 10.16
C ASP A 219 12.57 26.60 11.08
N TRP A 220 12.84 26.62 12.37
CA TRP A 220 12.26 27.58 13.30
C TRP A 220 12.95 28.92 13.15
N VAL A 221 12.34 29.85 12.41
CA VAL A 221 12.99 31.10 11.97
C VAL A 221 12.81 32.25 12.94
N SER A 222 11.77 32.22 13.80
CA SER A 222 11.54 33.21 14.87
C SER A 222 10.68 32.59 15.97
N ALA A 223 10.45 33.33 17.08
CA ALA A 223 9.65 32.83 18.21
C ALA A 223 8.27 32.29 17.78
N ASP A 224 7.65 32.91 16.80
CA ASP A 224 6.26 32.63 16.39
C ASP A 224 6.15 32.19 14.91
N ASP A 225 7.28 31.83 14.24
CA ASP A 225 7.24 31.50 12.80
C ASP A 225 8.26 30.41 12.43
N PHE A 226 7.90 29.62 11.41
CA PHE A 226 8.76 28.58 10.83
C PHE A 226 8.68 28.58 9.30
N ALA A 227 9.75 28.13 8.67
CA ALA A 227 9.84 27.93 7.22
C ALA A 227 9.85 26.45 6.88
N PRO A 228 8.81 25.88 6.22
CA PRO A 228 8.80 24.49 5.81
C PRO A 228 9.93 24.20 4.81
N ALA A 229 10.51 23.00 4.89
CA ALA A 229 11.49 22.52 3.93
C ALA A 229 10.92 22.65 2.48
N PRO A 230 11.77 22.97 1.48
CA PRO A 230 11.29 23.25 0.11
C PRO A 230 10.85 21.98 -0.64
N ASP A 231 11.08 20.82 -0.09
CA ASP A 231 10.85 19.50 -0.67
C ASP A 231 9.96 18.59 0.21
N ALA A 232 9.83 17.32 -0.14
CA ALA A 232 8.98 16.38 0.58
C ALA A 232 9.44 16.07 2.00
N ARG A 233 10.69 16.42 2.37
CA ARG A 233 11.19 16.27 3.75
C ARG A 233 10.36 17.02 4.77
N ARG A 234 9.53 18.00 4.37
CA ARG A 234 8.55 18.64 5.26
C ARG A 234 7.54 17.67 5.89
N PHE A 235 7.44 16.44 5.36
CA PHE A 235 6.59 15.36 5.87
C PHE A 235 7.37 14.31 6.67
N GLU A 236 8.66 14.53 6.95
CA GLU A 236 9.52 13.62 7.70
C GLU A 236 9.69 14.06 9.14
N ASN A 237 10.06 13.10 10.00
CA ASN A 237 10.53 13.34 11.35
C ASN A 237 12.05 13.28 11.39
N TRP A 238 12.65 13.99 12.36
CA TRP A 238 14.10 13.97 12.60
C TRP A 238 14.60 12.56 12.92
N GLU A 239 13.94 11.93 13.88
CA GLU A 239 14.29 10.58 14.29
C GLU A 239 13.76 9.55 13.27
N PHE A 240 14.67 8.87 12.62
CA PHE A 240 14.34 7.77 11.72
C PHE A 240 15.39 6.65 11.78
N ALA A 241 14.98 5.40 11.51
CA ALA A 241 15.87 4.25 11.54
C ALA A 241 16.74 4.21 10.27
N CYS A 242 17.94 4.76 10.33
CA CYS A 242 18.89 4.82 9.21
C CYS A 242 19.11 3.45 8.57
N SER A 243 19.32 2.40 9.37
CA SER A 243 19.46 1.02 8.91
C SER A 243 18.28 0.55 8.05
N LEU A 244 17.05 0.92 8.40
CA LEU A 244 15.84 0.55 7.63
C LEU A 244 15.71 1.36 6.34
N VAL A 245 16.14 2.62 6.33
CA VAL A 245 16.21 3.45 5.10
C VAL A 245 17.16 2.81 4.11
N LEU A 246 18.36 2.42 4.55
CA LEU A 246 19.32 1.71 3.71
C LEU A 246 18.77 0.39 3.18
N GLY A 247 18.09 -0.38 4.04
CA GLY A 247 17.39 -1.61 3.65
C GLY A 247 16.28 -1.38 2.64
N MET A 248 15.51 -0.29 2.75
CA MET A 248 14.48 0.09 1.78
C MET A 248 15.12 0.51 0.44
N GLY A 249 16.19 1.30 0.48
CA GLY A 249 16.94 1.72 -0.70
C GLY A 249 17.49 0.53 -1.47
N GLU A 250 18.09 -0.45 -0.77
CA GLU A 250 18.58 -1.69 -1.38
C GLU A 250 17.43 -2.54 -1.96
N ALA A 251 16.28 -2.61 -1.30
CA ALA A 251 15.11 -3.29 -1.83
C ALA A 251 14.61 -2.63 -3.12
N ALA A 252 14.59 -1.30 -3.18
CA ALA A 252 14.22 -0.54 -4.37
C ALA A 252 15.23 -0.75 -5.50
N ARG A 253 16.53 -0.69 -5.21
CA ARG A 253 17.61 -1.00 -6.17
C ARG A 253 17.44 -2.41 -6.76
N TYR A 254 17.26 -3.40 -5.89
CA TYR A 254 17.05 -4.78 -6.29
C TYR A 254 15.79 -4.97 -7.15
N ALA A 255 14.69 -4.29 -6.80
CA ALA A 255 13.45 -4.35 -7.60
C ALA A 255 13.65 -3.77 -9.01
N LEU A 256 14.42 -2.68 -9.15
CA LEU A 256 14.78 -2.10 -10.45
C LEU A 256 15.65 -3.06 -11.28
N GLU A 257 16.62 -3.73 -10.66
CA GLU A 257 17.48 -4.70 -11.31
C GLU A 257 16.72 -5.95 -11.81
N VAL A 258 15.83 -6.50 -10.97
CA VAL A 258 14.92 -7.59 -11.37
C VAL A 258 13.98 -7.14 -12.49
N GLY A 259 13.58 -5.88 -12.48
CA GLY A 259 12.57 -5.31 -13.36
C GLY A 259 11.15 -5.53 -12.79
N VAL A 260 10.55 -4.47 -12.23
CA VAL A 260 9.22 -4.53 -11.57
C VAL A 260 8.16 -5.10 -12.50
N GLU A 261 8.15 -4.71 -13.79
CA GLU A 261 7.17 -5.23 -14.75
C GLU A 261 7.35 -6.73 -14.99
N ARG A 262 8.58 -7.20 -15.19
CA ARG A 262 8.89 -8.62 -15.42
C ARG A 262 8.51 -9.46 -14.19
N GLY A 263 8.94 -9.03 -13.00
CA GLY A 263 8.61 -9.70 -11.75
C GLY A 263 7.10 -9.70 -11.47
N GLY A 264 6.44 -8.55 -11.66
CA GLY A 264 4.99 -8.43 -11.48
C GLY A 264 4.18 -9.27 -12.45
N ARG A 265 4.59 -9.36 -13.73
CA ARG A 265 3.96 -10.26 -14.72
C ARG A 265 4.04 -11.70 -14.28
N ARG A 266 5.24 -12.17 -13.89
CA ARG A 266 5.43 -13.53 -13.37
C ARG A 266 4.56 -13.81 -12.14
N ALA A 267 4.50 -12.90 -11.17
CA ALA A 267 3.67 -13.06 -9.99
C ALA A 267 2.16 -13.15 -10.33
N ARG A 268 1.69 -12.33 -11.27
CA ARG A 268 0.30 -12.38 -11.75
C ARG A 268 -0.01 -13.65 -12.53
N GLU A 269 0.93 -14.20 -13.29
CA GLU A 269 0.78 -15.49 -14.00
C GLU A 269 0.60 -16.62 -12.99
N LEU A 270 1.44 -16.71 -11.97
CA LEU A 270 1.29 -17.69 -10.88
C LEU A 270 -0.05 -17.54 -10.16
N ALA A 271 -0.47 -16.31 -9.86
CA ALA A 271 -1.76 -16.04 -9.23
C ALA A 271 -2.94 -16.43 -10.13
N ARG A 272 -2.86 -16.21 -11.44
CA ARG A 272 -3.88 -16.63 -12.41
C ARG A 272 -4.01 -18.16 -12.45
N THR A 273 -2.87 -18.87 -12.52
CA THR A 273 -2.83 -20.34 -12.44
C THR A 273 -3.45 -20.84 -11.14
N LEU A 274 -3.08 -20.23 -10.00
CA LEU A 274 -3.63 -20.57 -8.70
C LEU A 274 -5.16 -20.37 -8.65
N ARG A 275 -5.68 -19.22 -9.10
CA ARG A 275 -7.13 -18.96 -9.17
C ARG A 275 -7.87 -19.99 -10.01
N GLY A 276 -7.35 -20.31 -11.19
CA GLY A 276 -7.96 -21.29 -12.09
C GLY A 276 -8.04 -22.69 -11.46
N LYS A 277 -6.93 -23.15 -10.83
CA LYS A 277 -6.88 -24.44 -10.17
C LYS A 277 -7.80 -24.50 -8.93
N LEU A 278 -7.84 -23.44 -8.12
CA LEU A 278 -8.69 -23.36 -6.93
C LEU A 278 -10.17 -23.24 -7.26
N GLY A 279 -10.53 -22.47 -8.32
CA GLY A 279 -11.93 -22.33 -8.77
C GLY A 279 -12.56 -23.62 -9.30
N GLY A 280 -11.73 -24.61 -9.64
CA GLY A 280 -12.19 -25.96 -10.03
C GLY A 280 -12.36 -26.95 -8.86
N LEU A 281 -12.08 -26.54 -7.62
CA LEU A 281 -12.20 -27.42 -6.45
C LEU A 281 -13.55 -27.25 -5.77
N ASN A 282 -14.21 -28.38 -5.49
CA ASN A 282 -15.44 -28.39 -4.68
C ASN A 282 -15.14 -27.84 -3.25
N GLY A 283 -16.04 -26.99 -2.77
CA GLY A 283 -15.91 -26.36 -1.44
C GLY A 283 -14.96 -25.16 -1.40
N ILE A 284 -14.45 -24.69 -2.54
CA ILE A 284 -13.67 -23.46 -2.64
C ILE A 284 -14.39 -22.45 -3.55
N ARG A 285 -14.50 -21.22 -3.07
CA ARG A 285 -15.01 -20.08 -3.84
C ARG A 285 -13.91 -19.03 -3.95
N VAL A 286 -13.49 -18.71 -5.18
CA VAL A 286 -12.58 -17.56 -5.43
C VAL A 286 -13.37 -16.27 -5.26
N LEU A 287 -12.85 -15.34 -4.48
CA LEU A 287 -13.54 -14.11 -4.06
C LEU A 287 -13.09 -12.88 -4.83
N ASP A 288 -12.00 -12.97 -5.59
CA ASP A 288 -11.46 -11.83 -6.33
C ASP A 288 -12.42 -11.41 -7.44
N ARG A 289 -12.71 -10.09 -7.50
CA ARG A 289 -13.50 -9.44 -8.55
C ARG A 289 -12.69 -8.32 -9.16
N GLY A 290 -12.92 -8.04 -10.44
CA GLY A 290 -12.27 -6.96 -11.18
C GLY A 290 -11.91 -7.36 -12.59
N SER A 291 -11.81 -6.38 -13.51
CA SER A 291 -11.34 -6.57 -14.88
C SER A 291 -9.85 -6.95 -14.93
N GLU A 292 -9.08 -6.42 -13.99
CA GLU A 292 -7.66 -6.72 -13.81
C GLU A 292 -7.40 -7.19 -12.38
N LEU A 293 -6.58 -8.26 -12.27
CA LEU A 293 -6.26 -8.90 -11.00
C LEU A 293 -4.74 -8.97 -10.79
N THR A 294 -4.36 -8.76 -9.54
CA THR A 294 -2.97 -8.76 -9.07
C THR A 294 -2.50 -10.14 -8.59
N ALA A 295 -1.32 -10.20 -7.99
CA ALA A 295 -0.78 -11.41 -7.37
C ALA A 295 -1.38 -11.75 -6.00
N ILE A 296 -2.44 -11.07 -5.56
CA ILE A 296 -3.20 -11.42 -4.36
C ILE A 296 -4.39 -12.29 -4.79
N VAL A 297 -4.54 -13.46 -4.17
CA VAL A 297 -5.64 -14.39 -4.40
C VAL A 297 -6.40 -14.57 -3.10
N THR A 298 -7.72 -14.38 -3.13
CA THR A 298 -8.57 -14.58 -1.94
C THR A 298 -9.63 -15.61 -2.21
N ILE A 299 -9.80 -16.51 -1.24
CA ILE A 299 -10.76 -17.62 -1.33
C ILE A 299 -11.55 -17.77 -0.03
N GLU A 300 -12.76 -18.27 -0.16
CA GLU A 300 -13.50 -18.90 0.92
C GLU A 300 -13.36 -20.41 0.79
N VAL A 301 -13.19 -21.10 1.91
CA VAL A 301 -13.16 -22.55 1.99
C VAL A 301 -14.31 -23.01 2.88
N SER A 302 -15.25 -23.76 2.32
CA SER A 302 -16.48 -24.19 3.02
C SER A 302 -16.17 -24.92 4.32
N GLY A 303 -16.83 -24.51 5.40
CA GLY A 303 -16.66 -25.09 6.72
C GLY A 303 -15.39 -24.66 7.47
N TRP A 304 -14.59 -23.72 6.94
CA TRP A 304 -13.38 -23.26 7.58
C TRP A 304 -13.39 -21.76 7.87
N ASP A 305 -12.99 -21.39 9.08
CA ASP A 305 -12.53 -20.03 9.37
C ASP A 305 -11.14 -19.83 8.75
N ALA A 306 -10.92 -18.70 8.11
CA ALA A 306 -9.67 -18.44 7.40
C ALA A 306 -8.45 -18.34 8.34
N THR A 307 -8.64 -17.92 9.59
CA THR A 307 -7.56 -17.86 10.59
C THR A 307 -7.11 -19.25 11.00
N GLU A 308 -8.07 -20.14 11.27
CA GLU A 308 -7.78 -21.54 11.62
C GLU A 308 -7.13 -22.27 10.45
N LEU A 309 -7.66 -22.07 9.25
CA LEU A 309 -7.09 -22.64 8.03
C LEU A 309 -5.67 -22.15 7.77
N SER A 310 -5.40 -20.86 7.95
CA SER A 310 -4.06 -20.30 7.80
C SER A 310 -3.07 -20.91 8.81
N LYS A 311 -3.50 -21.16 10.04
CA LYS A 311 -2.68 -21.85 11.05
C LYS A 311 -2.39 -23.31 10.65
N LEU A 312 -3.40 -24.03 10.18
CA LEU A 312 -3.24 -25.41 9.69
C LEU A 312 -2.26 -25.46 8.51
N LEU A 313 -2.41 -24.61 7.51
CA LEU A 313 -1.52 -24.58 6.34
C LEU A 313 -0.06 -24.28 6.75
N ARG A 314 0.13 -23.43 7.75
CA ARG A 314 1.49 -23.15 8.28
C ARG A 314 2.17 -24.39 8.83
N THR A 315 1.44 -25.34 9.45
CA THR A 315 2.04 -26.61 9.93
C THR A 315 2.55 -27.49 8.78
N THR A 316 2.06 -27.26 7.56
CA THR A 316 2.52 -27.95 6.35
C THR A 316 3.57 -27.15 5.57
N GLY A 317 4.05 -26.03 6.12
CA GLY A 317 5.04 -25.16 5.48
C GLY A 317 4.45 -24.19 4.44
N ILE A 318 3.12 -24.01 4.42
CA ILE A 318 2.43 -23.08 3.51
C ILE A 318 2.01 -21.83 4.29
N ASN A 319 2.67 -20.71 4.02
CA ASN A 319 2.39 -19.43 4.68
C ASN A 319 1.29 -18.67 3.94
N THR A 320 0.19 -18.42 4.62
CA THR A 320 -0.97 -17.66 4.14
C THR A 320 -1.39 -16.62 5.18
N SER A 321 -2.41 -15.85 4.90
CA SER A 321 -3.02 -14.96 5.89
C SER A 321 -4.53 -14.95 5.79
N ALA A 322 -5.21 -14.68 6.91
CA ALA A 322 -6.64 -14.44 6.94
C ALA A 322 -6.95 -12.96 6.71
N SER A 323 -7.93 -12.67 5.87
CA SER A 323 -8.61 -11.38 5.77
C SER A 323 -9.97 -11.51 6.46
N LEU A 324 -10.18 -10.74 7.53
CA LEU A 324 -11.42 -10.79 8.31
C LEU A 324 -12.37 -9.68 7.85
N ARG A 325 -13.69 -9.90 8.03
CA ARG A 325 -14.71 -8.90 7.73
C ARG A 325 -14.40 -7.54 8.37
N ALA A 326 -13.89 -7.52 9.60
CA ALA A 326 -13.51 -6.29 10.30
C ALA A 326 -12.45 -5.45 9.56
N TYR A 327 -11.70 -6.04 8.63
CA TYR A 327 -10.67 -5.33 7.84
C TYR A 327 -11.16 -4.82 6.50
N ALA A 328 -12.38 -5.23 6.06
CA ALA A 328 -12.96 -4.85 4.78
C ALA A 328 -14.48 -5.02 4.80
N VAL A 329 -15.17 -4.32 5.70
CA VAL A 329 -16.60 -4.52 6.02
C VAL A 329 -17.46 -4.52 4.78
N ILE A 330 -17.35 -3.50 3.92
CA ILE A 330 -18.20 -3.36 2.72
C ILE A 330 -17.97 -4.51 1.74
N ASP A 331 -16.71 -4.81 1.40
CA ASP A 331 -16.35 -5.85 0.44
C ASP A 331 -16.74 -7.25 0.93
N MET A 332 -16.53 -7.53 2.22
CA MET A 332 -16.87 -8.82 2.81
C MET A 332 -18.39 -9.03 2.92
N ASP A 333 -19.15 -7.98 3.25
CA ASP A 333 -20.62 -8.03 3.30
C ASP A 333 -21.22 -8.26 1.90
N GLU A 334 -20.69 -7.60 0.88
CA GLU A 334 -21.11 -7.83 -0.52
C GLU A 334 -20.79 -9.24 -1.03
N LYS A 335 -19.69 -9.82 -0.58
CA LYS A 335 -19.30 -11.20 -0.88
C LYS A 335 -19.99 -12.23 0.01
N GLN A 336 -20.69 -11.79 1.05
CA GLN A 336 -21.35 -12.63 2.05
C GLN A 336 -20.37 -13.61 2.72
N VAL A 337 -19.21 -13.11 3.16
CA VAL A 337 -18.19 -13.89 3.85
C VAL A 337 -17.75 -13.21 5.16
N ALA A 338 -17.51 -13.99 6.19
CA ALA A 338 -16.96 -13.51 7.47
C ALA A 338 -15.43 -13.42 7.44
N SER A 339 -14.79 -14.29 6.69
CA SER A 339 -13.33 -14.32 6.52
C SER A 339 -12.94 -14.91 5.15
N ALA A 340 -11.75 -14.57 4.68
CA ALA A 340 -11.18 -15.09 3.44
C ALA A 340 -9.72 -15.49 3.65
N LEU A 341 -9.34 -16.65 3.16
CA LEU A 341 -7.93 -17.04 3.09
C LEU A 341 -7.26 -16.26 1.96
N ARG A 342 -6.15 -15.58 2.27
CA ARG A 342 -5.36 -14.85 1.30
C ARG A 342 -4.04 -15.54 1.02
N LEU A 343 -3.80 -15.79 -0.26
CA LEU A 343 -2.54 -16.27 -0.82
C LEU A 343 -1.92 -15.14 -1.65
N SER A 344 -0.61 -15.02 -1.61
CA SER A 344 0.08 -13.91 -2.28
C SER A 344 1.37 -14.43 -2.92
N PRO A 345 1.27 -15.18 -4.04
CA PRO A 345 2.45 -15.63 -4.76
C PRO A 345 3.27 -14.44 -5.25
N HIS A 346 4.57 -14.62 -5.26
CA HIS A 346 5.54 -13.65 -5.72
C HIS A 346 6.34 -14.23 -6.89
N TYR A 347 7.08 -13.42 -7.64
CA TYR A 347 7.85 -13.89 -8.81
C TYR A 347 8.89 -14.99 -8.51
N TYR A 348 9.30 -15.15 -7.28
CA TYR A 348 10.26 -16.18 -6.86
C TYR A 348 9.60 -17.52 -6.47
N ASN A 349 8.25 -17.57 -6.43
CA ASN A 349 7.56 -18.83 -6.23
C ASN A 349 7.58 -19.68 -7.51
N THR A 350 7.42 -21.00 -7.36
CA THR A 350 7.42 -21.96 -8.45
C THR A 350 6.02 -22.51 -8.72
N GLU A 351 5.84 -23.17 -9.87
CA GLU A 351 4.59 -23.86 -10.22
C GLU A 351 4.34 -25.04 -9.29
N GLU A 352 5.39 -25.73 -8.86
CA GLU A 352 5.31 -26.86 -7.91
C GLU A 352 4.81 -26.38 -6.54
N GLU A 353 5.20 -25.20 -6.09
CA GLU A 353 4.68 -24.59 -4.87
C GLU A 353 3.18 -24.25 -5.02
N ILE A 354 2.75 -23.75 -6.18
CA ILE A 354 1.34 -23.53 -6.49
C ILE A 354 0.56 -24.85 -6.46
N ASP A 355 1.08 -25.91 -7.07
CA ASP A 355 0.45 -27.23 -7.10
C ASP A 355 0.33 -27.82 -5.69
N ARG A 356 1.37 -27.70 -4.89
CA ARG A 356 1.36 -28.13 -3.49
C ARG A 356 0.27 -27.44 -2.68
N VAL A 357 0.07 -26.14 -2.86
CA VAL A 357 -1.03 -25.39 -2.20
C VAL A 357 -2.39 -25.95 -2.62
N VAL A 358 -2.60 -26.13 -3.93
CA VAL A 358 -3.86 -26.64 -4.50
C VAL A 358 -4.18 -28.04 -3.97
N GLU A 359 -3.21 -28.95 -3.94
CA GLU A 359 -3.39 -30.30 -3.44
C GLU A 359 -3.65 -30.36 -1.93
N THR A 360 -2.96 -29.51 -1.17
CA THR A 360 -3.21 -29.39 0.27
C THR A 360 -4.63 -28.92 0.54
N LEU A 361 -5.10 -27.88 -0.17
CA LEU A 361 -6.47 -27.39 -0.03
C LEU A 361 -7.50 -28.40 -0.52
N ARG A 362 -7.23 -29.15 -1.58
CA ARG A 362 -8.09 -30.28 -2.02
C ARG A 362 -8.24 -31.34 -0.91
N ALA A 363 -7.14 -31.71 -0.27
CA ALA A 363 -7.19 -32.67 0.85
C ALA A 363 -7.96 -32.14 2.06
N VAL A 364 -7.85 -30.85 2.35
CA VAL A 364 -8.59 -30.16 3.41
C VAL A 364 -10.10 -30.18 3.14
N THR A 365 -10.51 -29.85 1.90
CA THR A 365 -11.94 -29.82 1.53
C THR A 365 -12.54 -31.23 1.47
N ALA A 366 -11.76 -32.26 1.02
CA ALA A 366 -12.21 -33.66 0.95
C ALA A 366 -12.45 -34.31 2.33
N LYS A 367 -11.66 -33.92 3.34
CA LYS A 367 -11.82 -34.44 4.70
C LYS A 367 -13.01 -33.84 5.43
N GLY A 368 -13.58 -32.71 4.97
CA GLY A 368 -14.53 -31.92 5.73
C GLY A 368 -13.94 -31.50 7.09
N ARG A 369 -14.57 -30.55 7.77
CA ARG A 369 -14.32 -30.39 9.20
C ARG A 369 -15.00 -31.59 9.90
N ALA A 370 -14.24 -32.51 10.47
CA ALA A 370 -14.81 -33.45 11.41
C ALA A 370 -15.60 -32.62 12.44
N ALA A 371 -16.91 -32.89 12.54
CA ALA A 371 -17.78 -32.19 13.48
C ALA A 371 -17.18 -32.36 14.88
N SER A 372 -16.63 -31.25 15.42
CA SER A 372 -16.20 -31.16 16.82
C SER A 372 -17.29 -30.50 17.65
#